data_7c29d6e9a16ef087e6a9fb5658d5a191
#
_entry.id   7c29d6e9a16ef087e6a9fb5658d5a191
#
_cell.length_a   1.000
_cell.length_b   1.000
_cell.length_c   1.000
_cell.angle_alpha   90.00
_cell.angle_beta   90.00
_cell.angle_gamma   90.00
#
_symmetry.space_group_name_H-M   'P 1'
#
loop_
_entity.id
_entity.type
_entity.pdbx_description
1 polymer ?
#
loop_
_entity_poly.entity_id
_entity_poly.type
_entity_poly.pdbx_seq_one_letter_code
_entity_poly.pdbx_strand_id
1 'polypeptide(L)'
;SLLDSGSVTIQSYASKMTITEVGLISTAVSMVIFAQASRLSAEHDNVVLSDSRGRLVDRVTLDNVPKDASYARNENGVFIITQNPTPGLPNTQEGARRMDSILRSLNPTGVYVTEVMASNDTAVKAPSGGYTDWVEIYNSSNQAVDLSGYGLSDNIGRARKWQFPQGTTINPGEYKVIWCDGDTALSNAGELHTSFKLKKSGGEVLVLADPTGKILDKVVLPEIPTNVSYGRSIGREGFFYYETVTAGAQNGNDTFLGYADAPELTLQPGKHYGTVTAGFTIPANTTVYYTTDGSTPTQDKGYLYTGQDITFTHTTTLRARAFPANPLYKASTVTTGTYLMETYYTTPIVCITVDPDELWNEENGMLAAGPNIDKSGGIPFKNTIYRQYGKTPREGYMEYYDVDGTQLISQGVAIGLIGNYSLDMPQKSMKLRAKSLYGSKTFAAALFDDRPYTEYKSLVLRNSGNDAMSTRLLDGFQSRLLDAYGTQVIHQAWKPVTVFLNGKYWGHMNLRERVDRFFIAQFEGLSLDQADEMDILEANGSVNFGSNKAYRAMLKKIKAGSPATNP
;
A
#
# COMPACT_ATOMS: atom_id res chain seq x y z
N SER A 1 31.54 -14.59 -32.62
CA SER A 1 31.45 -14.62 -34.11
C SER A 1 30.85 -15.95 -34.59
N LEU A 2 29.53 -16.10 -34.46
CA LEU A 2 28.79 -17.26 -35.01
C LEU A 2 28.05 -16.90 -36.31
N LEU A 3 28.34 -15.73 -36.88
CA LEU A 3 27.69 -15.21 -38.09
C LEU A 3 28.72 -14.88 -39.16
N ASP A 4 29.59 -15.82 -39.47
CA ASP A 4 30.37 -15.75 -40.70
C ASP A 4 29.63 -16.53 -41.79
N SER A 5 29.01 -15.80 -42.74
CA SER A 5 28.47 -16.22 -44.04
C SER A 5 27.57 -17.47 -44.11
N GLY A 6 26.75 -17.72 -43.08
CA GLY A 6 25.81 -18.85 -43.10
C GLY A 6 24.35 -18.40 -42.99
N SER A 7 23.45 -19.02 -43.72
CA SER A 7 22.00 -18.83 -43.54
C SER A 7 21.56 -19.31 -42.16
N VAL A 8 20.81 -18.46 -41.45
CA VAL A 8 20.16 -18.82 -40.17
C VAL A 8 18.71 -19.22 -40.47
N THR A 9 18.30 -20.37 -39.98
CA THR A 9 16.92 -20.84 -40.11
C THR A 9 16.21 -20.72 -38.79
N ILE A 10 15.12 -19.96 -38.79
CA ILE A 10 14.18 -19.88 -37.64
C ILE A 10 12.96 -20.70 -38.02
N GLN A 11 12.58 -21.61 -37.16
CA GLN A 11 11.44 -22.50 -37.36
C GLN A 11 10.48 -22.39 -36.22
N SER A 12 9.22 -21.98 -36.50
CA SER A 12 8.08 -22.26 -35.64
C SER A 12 7.42 -23.56 -36.09
N TYR A 13 6.67 -24.22 -35.18
CA TYR A 13 5.93 -25.44 -35.55
C TYR A 13 4.89 -25.20 -36.66
N ALA A 14 4.45 -23.95 -36.82
CA ALA A 14 3.48 -23.57 -37.86
C ALA A 14 4.10 -23.21 -39.22
N SER A 15 5.39 -22.82 -39.27
CA SER A 15 6.04 -22.44 -40.54
C SER A 15 7.56 -22.37 -40.41
N LYS A 16 8.26 -22.64 -41.54
CA LYS A 16 9.70 -22.58 -41.65
C LYS A 16 10.09 -21.30 -42.41
N MET A 17 10.91 -20.45 -41.81
CA MET A 17 11.43 -19.26 -42.43
C MET A 17 12.96 -19.36 -42.54
N THR A 18 13.49 -19.16 -43.76
CA THR A 18 14.93 -19.07 -44.01
C THR A 18 15.27 -17.60 -44.26
N ILE A 19 16.15 -17.05 -43.43
CA ILE A 19 16.63 -15.67 -43.59
C ILE A 19 17.92 -15.72 -44.40
N THR A 20 17.88 -15.20 -45.62
CA THR A 20 19.03 -15.18 -46.53
C THR A 20 19.80 -13.86 -46.50
N GLU A 21 19.20 -12.79 -46.00
CA GLU A 21 19.87 -11.50 -45.79
C GLU A 21 19.57 -10.95 -44.41
N VAL A 22 20.62 -10.74 -43.64
CA VAL A 22 20.58 -10.11 -42.34
C VAL A 22 21.23 -8.74 -42.47
N GLY A 23 20.42 -7.69 -42.42
CA GLY A 23 20.93 -6.33 -42.22
C GLY A 23 21.54 -6.20 -40.83
N LEU A 24 22.86 -6.20 -40.74
CA LEU A 24 23.60 -5.92 -39.52
C LEU A 24 23.37 -4.45 -39.13
N ILE A 25 22.55 -4.21 -38.13
CA ILE A 25 22.61 -2.97 -37.36
C ILE A 25 23.83 -3.10 -36.45
N SER A 26 24.87 -2.33 -36.76
CA SER A 26 26.22 -2.43 -36.23
C SER A 26 26.31 -2.46 -34.73
N THR A 27 27.24 -3.22 -34.18
CA THR A 27 27.66 -3.32 -32.77
C THR A 27 26.61 -3.81 -31.79
N ALA A 28 25.44 -4.26 -32.25
CA ALA A 28 24.37 -4.68 -31.38
C ALA A 28 24.60 -6.10 -30.87
N VAL A 29 24.38 -6.24 -29.57
CA VAL A 29 24.31 -7.52 -28.85
C VAL A 29 23.07 -8.33 -29.27
N SER A 30 22.10 -7.70 -29.98
CA SER A 30 20.85 -8.31 -30.42
C SER A 30 20.41 -7.85 -31.81
N MET A 31 19.67 -8.72 -32.50
CA MET A 31 19.11 -8.48 -33.83
C MET A 31 17.60 -8.69 -33.78
N VAL A 32 16.85 -7.79 -34.41
CA VAL A 32 15.37 -7.90 -34.50
C VAL A 32 15.00 -8.48 -35.87
N ILE A 33 14.19 -9.54 -35.86
CA ILE A 33 13.69 -10.22 -37.06
C ILE A 33 12.16 -10.10 -37.06
N PHE A 34 11.62 -9.48 -38.11
CA PHE A 34 10.18 -9.36 -38.30
C PHE A 34 9.64 -10.55 -39.09
N ALA A 35 8.82 -11.39 -38.46
CA ALA A 35 8.20 -12.56 -39.06
C ALA A 35 6.91 -12.19 -39.80
N GLN A 36 7.02 -11.72 -41.05
CA GLN A 36 5.83 -11.39 -41.86
C GLN A 36 5.14 -12.63 -42.45
N ALA A 37 5.91 -13.65 -42.78
CA ALA A 37 5.42 -14.87 -43.45
C ALA A 37 4.98 -15.98 -42.49
N SER A 38 5.42 -15.92 -41.23
CA SER A 38 5.03 -16.85 -40.18
C SER A 38 4.59 -16.10 -38.96
N ARG A 39 3.40 -16.43 -38.40
CA ARG A 39 2.91 -15.84 -37.16
C ARG A 39 3.20 -16.79 -36.02
N LEU A 40 3.76 -16.24 -34.94
CA LEU A 40 3.88 -16.98 -33.71
C LEU A 40 2.50 -17.07 -33.02
N SER A 41 2.20 -18.25 -32.49
CA SER A 41 1.01 -18.43 -31.63
C SER A 41 1.31 -17.90 -30.23
N ALA A 42 0.40 -17.10 -29.70
CA ALA A 42 0.49 -16.63 -28.32
C ALA A 42 0.14 -17.71 -27.29
N GLU A 43 -0.69 -18.68 -27.68
CA GLU A 43 -1.14 -19.74 -26.79
C GLU A 43 -0.06 -20.80 -26.57
N HIS A 44 0.53 -21.29 -27.68
CA HIS A 44 1.65 -22.25 -27.61
C HIS A 44 2.39 -22.27 -28.94
N ASP A 45 3.71 -22.15 -28.87
CA ASP A 45 4.59 -22.30 -30.04
C ASP A 45 6.02 -22.67 -29.61
N ASN A 46 6.83 -23.17 -30.58
CA ASN A 46 8.23 -23.41 -30.37
C ASN A 46 9.04 -22.63 -31.40
N VAL A 47 9.92 -21.78 -30.92
CA VAL A 47 10.88 -21.05 -31.74
C VAL A 47 12.23 -21.75 -31.65
N VAL A 48 12.77 -22.16 -32.80
CA VAL A 48 14.03 -22.91 -32.91
C VAL A 48 15.01 -22.12 -33.78
N LEU A 49 16.17 -21.87 -33.23
CA LEU A 49 17.31 -21.32 -33.96
C LEU A 49 18.28 -22.44 -34.33
N SER A 50 18.54 -22.61 -35.61
CA SER A 50 19.48 -23.64 -36.13
C SER A 50 20.58 -22.98 -36.94
N ASP A 51 21.76 -23.59 -36.95
CA ASP A 51 22.85 -23.17 -37.85
C ASP A 51 22.58 -23.59 -39.33
N SER A 52 23.47 -23.20 -40.24
CA SER A 52 23.37 -23.53 -41.68
C SER A 52 23.39 -25.02 -41.99
N ARG A 53 23.84 -25.87 -41.05
CA ARG A 53 23.87 -27.32 -41.14
C ARG A 53 22.64 -27.99 -40.49
N GLY A 54 21.68 -27.20 -39.99
CA GLY A 54 20.48 -27.68 -39.30
C GLY A 54 20.70 -28.12 -37.88
N ARG A 55 21.83 -27.83 -37.25
CA ARG A 55 22.08 -28.16 -35.85
C ARG A 55 21.42 -27.12 -34.96
N LEU A 56 20.79 -27.59 -33.88
CA LEU A 56 20.15 -26.72 -32.90
C LEU A 56 21.17 -25.77 -32.24
N VAL A 57 20.90 -24.47 -32.30
CA VAL A 57 21.65 -23.42 -31.62
C VAL A 57 20.94 -22.98 -30.36
N ASP A 58 19.64 -22.70 -30.47
CA ASP A 58 18.81 -22.33 -29.33
C ASP A 58 17.33 -22.69 -29.56
N ARG A 59 16.56 -22.84 -28.49
CA ARG A 59 15.14 -23.14 -28.56
C ARG A 59 14.42 -22.45 -27.44
N VAL A 60 13.23 -21.93 -27.72
CA VAL A 60 12.30 -21.43 -26.72
C VAL A 60 10.88 -21.94 -27.02
N THR A 61 10.22 -22.41 -26.00
CA THR A 61 8.80 -22.74 -26.06
C THR A 61 8.01 -21.55 -25.49
N LEU A 62 7.09 -21.03 -26.28
CA LEU A 62 6.15 -20.01 -25.89
C LEU A 62 4.91 -20.68 -25.31
N ASP A 63 4.39 -20.14 -24.24
CA ASP A 63 3.16 -20.62 -23.61
C ASP A 63 2.39 -19.44 -23.01
N ASN A 64 1.15 -19.24 -23.50
CA ASN A 64 0.22 -18.22 -23.01
C ASN A 64 0.83 -16.81 -22.85
N VAL A 65 1.51 -16.32 -23.88
CA VAL A 65 2.08 -14.96 -23.86
C VAL A 65 0.95 -13.93 -24.06
N PRO A 66 0.70 -13.05 -23.07
CA PRO A 66 -0.36 -12.05 -23.18
C PRO A 66 -0.16 -11.09 -24.36
N LYS A 67 -1.26 -10.48 -24.80
CA LYS A 67 -1.22 -9.43 -25.82
C LYS A 67 -0.28 -8.29 -25.38
N ASP A 68 0.53 -7.80 -26.32
CA ASP A 68 1.50 -6.73 -26.13
C ASP A 68 2.60 -7.01 -25.08
N ALA A 69 2.74 -8.28 -24.66
CA ALA A 69 3.84 -8.77 -23.85
C ALA A 69 4.91 -9.45 -24.72
N SER A 70 6.08 -9.67 -24.17
CA SER A 70 7.12 -10.50 -24.75
C SER A 70 7.57 -11.61 -23.80
N TYR A 71 8.07 -12.69 -24.36
CA TYR A 71 8.74 -13.77 -23.64
C TYR A 71 10.24 -13.59 -23.84
N ALA A 72 10.93 -13.17 -22.78
CA ALA A 72 12.30 -12.68 -22.86
C ALA A 72 13.21 -13.29 -21.81
N ARG A 73 14.50 -13.52 -22.14
CA ARG A 73 15.50 -13.89 -21.13
C ARG A 73 15.83 -12.68 -20.26
N ASN A 74 15.69 -12.84 -18.96
CA ASN A 74 16.15 -11.85 -17.99
C ASN A 74 17.69 -11.88 -17.82
N GLU A 75 18.23 -11.04 -16.96
CA GLU A 75 19.68 -10.94 -16.70
C GLU A 75 20.29 -12.26 -16.18
N ASN A 76 19.49 -13.14 -15.58
CA ASN A 76 19.90 -14.46 -15.10
C ASN A 76 19.75 -15.56 -16.17
N GLY A 77 19.39 -15.20 -17.42
CA GLY A 77 19.21 -16.13 -18.53
C GLY A 77 17.88 -16.92 -18.49
N VAL A 78 17.00 -16.63 -17.54
CA VAL A 78 15.69 -17.28 -17.40
C VAL A 78 14.65 -16.58 -18.27
N PHE A 79 13.83 -17.34 -18.99
CA PHE A 79 12.73 -16.78 -19.76
C PHE A 79 11.58 -16.37 -18.84
N ILE A 80 11.13 -15.13 -19.02
CA ILE A 80 10.01 -14.53 -18.29
C ILE A 80 9.06 -13.84 -19.27
N ILE A 81 7.78 -13.74 -18.90
CA ILE A 81 6.83 -12.86 -19.59
C ILE A 81 7.05 -11.43 -19.07
N THR A 82 7.26 -10.48 -19.97
CA THR A 82 7.39 -9.06 -19.61
C THR A 82 6.44 -8.19 -20.43
N GLN A 83 5.83 -7.22 -19.79
CA GLN A 83 5.01 -6.18 -20.42
C GLN A 83 5.86 -5.02 -20.98
N ASN A 84 7.17 -5.02 -20.73
CA ASN A 84 8.14 -4.06 -21.25
C ASN A 84 9.04 -4.71 -22.30
N PRO A 85 8.54 -4.98 -23.52
CA PRO A 85 9.37 -5.54 -24.59
C PRO A 85 10.48 -4.56 -24.98
N THR A 86 11.66 -5.09 -25.22
CA THR A 86 12.89 -4.32 -25.51
C THR A 86 13.51 -4.72 -26.85
N PRO A 87 12.78 -4.68 -27.99
CA PRO A 87 13.30 -5.12 -29.27
C PRO A 87 14.54 -4.30 -29.67
N GLY A 88 15.66 -5.01 -29.94
CA GLY A 88 16.93 -4.38 -30.26
C GLY A 88 17.73 -3.80 -29.11
N LEU A 89 17.21 -3.93 -27.87
CA LEU A 89 17.88 -3.48 -26.64
C LEU A 89 18.03 -4.66 -25.66
N PRO A 90 18.95 -4.57 -24.68
CA PRO A 90 19.06 -5.58 -23.64
C PRO A 90 17.75 -5.74 -22.84
N ASN A 91 17.44 -6.97 -22.43
CA ASN A 91 16.29 -7.28 -21.58
C ASN A 91 16.58 -6.93 -20.10
N THR A 92 16.86 -5.68 -19.86
CA THR A 92 17.20 -5.09 -18.56
C THR A 92 16.26 -3.94 -18.25
N GLN A 93 16.26 -3.49 -17.02
CA GLN A 93 15.51 -2.29 -16.62
C GLN A 93 15.98 -1.04 -17.40
N GLU A 94 17.28 -0.94 -17.69
CA GLU A 94 17.83 0.14 -18.51
C GLU A 94 17.34 0.05 -19.96
N GLY A 95 17.34 -1.14 -20.56
CA GLY A 95 16.79 -1.37 -21.90
C GLY A 95 15.30 -1.00 -21.99
N ALA A 96 14.53 -1.32 -20.96
CA ALA A 96 13.11 -0.94 -20.87
C ALA A 96 12.92 0.59 -20.81
N ARG A 97 13.74 1.31 -20.03
CA ARG A 97 13.71 2.79 -19.98
C ARG A 97 14.05 3.43 -21.31
N ARG A 98 15.09 2.91 -21.98
CA ARG A 98 15.48 3.41 -23.30
C ARG A 98 14.39 3.15 -24.34
N MET A 99 13.71 2.00 -24.28
CA MET A 99 12.58 1.70 -25.16
C MET A 99 11.40 2.66 -24.91
N ASP A 100 11.09 2.98 -23.65
CA ASP A 100 10.08 3.99 -23.30
C ASP A 100 10.39 5.34 -23.96
N SER A 101 11.63 5.79 -23.88
CA SER A 101 12.06 7.04 -24.52
C SER A 101 11.87 7.02 -26.05
N ILE A 102 12.21 5.90 -26.70
CA ILE A 102 12.03 5.71 -28.15
C ILE A 102 10.54 5.76 -28.50
N LEU A 103 9.69 4.99 -27.80
CA LEU A 103 8.26 4.93 -28.06
C LEU A 103 7.58 6.30 -27.87
N ARG A 104 7.98 7.02 -26.83
CA ARG A 104 7.49 8.39 -26.58
C ARG A 104 7.87 9.36 -27.70
N SER A 105 9.08 9.27 -28.24
CA SER A 105 9.51 10.11 -29.37
C SER A 105 8.72 9.84 -30.66
N LEU A 106 8.11 8.66 -30.77
CA LEU A 106 7.25 8.27 -31.90
C LEU A 106 5.77 8.64 -31.68
N ASN A 107 5.40 9.18 -30.53
CA ASN A 107 4.03 9.60 -30.23
C ASN A 107 3.70 10.90 -31.00
N PRO A 108 2.74 10.88 -31.94
CA PRO A 108 2.50 12.02 -32.84
C PRO A 108 1.80 13.19 -32.16
N THR A 109 1.18 12.97 -30.99
CA THR A 109 0.43 14.01 -30.27
C THR A 109 1.30 14.78 -29.29
N GLY A 110 2.43 14.22 -28.85
CA GLY A 110 3.24 14.79 -27.77
C GLY A 110 2.59 14.71 -26.39
N VAL A 111 1.41 14.09 -26.25
CA VAL A 111 0.73 13.90 -24.94
C VAL A 111 1.06 12.52 -24.38
N TYR A 112 1.59 12.48 -23.18
CA TYR A 112 1.99 11.22 -22.52
C TYR A 112 1.82 11.32 -21.00
N VAL A 113 1.82 10.16 -20.33
CA VAL A 113 1.75 10.04 -18.87
C VAL A 113 3.08 10.49 -18.26
N THR A 114 3.04 11.34 -17.26
CA THR A 114 4.22 11.83 -16.54
C THR A 114 4.36 11.28 -15.15
N GLU A 115 3.26 11.14 -14.41
CA GLU A 115 3.30 10.71 -13.02
C GLU A 115 2.04 9.91 -12.65
N VAL A 116 2.18 8.92 -11.76
CA VAL A 116 1.10 8.05 -11.31
C VAL A 116 1.23 7.83 -9.81
N MET A 117 0.12 7.94 -9.09
CA MET A 117 0.02 7.56 -7.68
C MET A 117 -1.11 6.55 -7.49
N ALA A 118 -0.77 5.31 -7.13
CA ALA A 118 -1.72 4.21 -7.00
C ALA A 118 -2.18 3.96 -5.55
N SER A 119 -1.76 4.78 -4.60
CA SER A 119 -2.20 4.75 -3.21
C SER A 119 -1.91 6.09 -2.55
N ASN A 120 -2.93 6.92 -2.42
CA ASN A 120 -2.84 8.25 -1.84
C ASN A 120 -3.62 8.30 -0.52
N ASP A 121 -2.93 8.48 0.61
CA ASP A 121 -3.57 8.60 1.94
C ASP A 121 -3.52 10.03 2.48
N THR A 122 -2.45 10.79 2.17
CA THR A 122 -2.23 12.15 2.69
C THR A 122 -1.41 13.06 1.76
N ALA A 123 -0.94 12.58 0.61
CA ALA A 123 0.03 13.31 -0.21
C ALA A 123 -0.64 14.45 -0.99
N VAL A 124 -1.65 14.16 -1.79
CA VAL A 124 -2.33 15.15 -2.64
C VAL A 124 -3.83 15.02 -2.48
N LYS A 125 -4.48 16.10 -2.10
CA LYS A 125 -5.93 16.15 -1.93
C LYS A 125 -6.59 16.60 -3.22
N ALA A 126 -7.61 15.85 -3.68
CA ALA A 126 -8.43 16.27 -4.81
C ALA A 126 -9.21 17.55 -4.48
N PRO A 127 -9.47 18.44 -5.45
CA PRO A 127 -10.28 19.63 -5.24
C PRO A 127 -11.68 19.33 -4.72
N SER A 128 -12.30 18.23 -5.17
CA SER A 128 -13.60 17.72 -4.69
C SER A 128 -13.56 17.25 -3.23
N GLY A 129 -12.39 17.00 -2.66
CA GLY A 129 -12.19 16.78 -1.22
C GLY A 129 -11.58 15.44 -0.93
N GLY A 130 -11.15 14.58 -0.91
CA GLY A 130 -10.58 13.25 -0.55
C GLY A 130 -9.13 13.10 -0.99
N TYR A 131 -8.55 12.02 -0.53
CA TYR A 131 -7.27 11.55 -1.04
C TYR A 131 -7.55 10.30 -1.87
N THR A 132 -7.26 10.38 -3.18
CA THR A 132 -7.54 9.30 -4.12
C THR A 132 -6.37 9.12 -5.08
N ASP A 133 -6.29 7.95 -5.72
CA ASP A 133 -5.29 7.65 -6.73
C ASP A 133 -5.40 8.62 -7.90
N TRP A 134 -4.31 8.84 -8.62
CA TRP A 134 -4.33 9.75 -9.76
C TRP A 134 -3.27 9.42 -10.80
N VAL A 135 -3.51 9.92 -12.00
CA VAL A 135 -2.62 9.90 -13.15
C VAL A 135 -2.42 11.31 -13.63
N GLU A 136 -1.21 11.67 -13.99
CA GLU A 136 -0.89 12.93 -14.64
C GLU A 136 -0.46 12.68 -16.08
N ILE A 137 -0.95 13.54 -16.98
CA ILE A 137 -0.51 13.61 -18.37
C ILE A 137 0.06 14.99 -18.67
N TYR A 138 0.98 15.04 -19.64
CA TYR A 138 1.67 16.26 -20.05
C TYR A 138 1.62 16.42 -21.56
N ASN A 139 1.43 17.65 -22.05
CA ASN A 139 1.54 17.99 -23.45
C ASN A 139 2.90 18.64 -23.75
N SER A 140 3.80 17.89 -24.34
CA SER A 140 5.13 18.38 -24.75
C SER A 140 5.16 19.06 -26.11
N SER A 141 4.03 19.06 -26.83
CA SER A 141 3.92 19.71 -28.14
C SER A 141 3.78 21.23 -28.00
N ASN A 142 3.94 21.94 -29.10
CA ASN A 142 3.73 23.39 -29.15
C ASN A 142 2.30 23.80 -29.52
N GLN A 143 1.36 22.85 -29.52
CA GLN A 143 -0.06 23.07 -29.85
C GLN A 143 -0.97 22.51 -28.78
N ALA A 144 -2.14 23.11 -28.60
CA ALA A 144 -3.17 22.54 -27.76
C ALA A 144 -3.73 21.26 -28.43
N VAL A 145 -3.96 20.24 -27.63
CA VAL A 145 -4.49 18.94 -28.08
C VAL A 145 -5.89 18.77 -27.50
N ASP A 146 -6.89 18.54 -28.39
CA ASP A 146 -8.23 18.12 -27.98
C ASP A 146 -8.21 16.64 -27.61
N LEU A 147 -8.46 16.35 -26.34
CA LEU A 147 -8.51 15.00 -25.78
C LEU A 147 -9.90 14.36 -25.84
N SER A 148 -10.89 15.00 -26.47
CA SER A 148 -12.27 14.50 -26.59
C SER A 148 -12.28 13.06 -27.11
N GLY A 149 -12.79 12.11 -26.30
CA GLY A 149 -12.89 10.70 -26.69
C GLY A 149 -11.59 9.91 -26.66
N TYR A 150 -10.45 10.51 -26.30
CA TYR A 150 -9.25 9.75 -25.95
C TYR A 150 -9.55 8.81 -24.79
N GLY A 151 -8.83 7.70 -24.71
CA GLY A 151 -9.00 6.70 -23.66
C GLY A 151 -7.89 6.75 -22.62
N LEU A 152 -8.26 6.58 -21.35
CA LEU A 152 -7.34 6.23 -20.27
C LEU A 152 -7.82 4.92 -19.62
N SER A 153 -6.90 4.00 -19.35
CA SER A 153 -7.27 2.68 -18.86
C SER A 153 -6.16 2.03 -18.04
N ASP A 154 -6.53 1.30 -16.99
CA ASP A 154 -5.71 0.37 -16.20
C ASP A 154 -5.59 -1.01 -16.86
N ASN A 155 -6.14 -1.19 -18.06
CA ASN A 155 -6.20 -2.47 -18.77
C ASN A 155 -5.91 -2.30 -20.26
N ILE A 156 -4.75 -2.81 -20.70
CA ILE A 156 -4.30 -2.71 -22.09
C ILE A 156 -5.27 -3.39 -23.09
N GLY A 157 -6.01 -4.41 -22.65
CA GLY A 157 -7.04 -5.07 -23.49
C GLY A 157 -8.30 -4.23 -23.71
N ARG A 158 -8.47 -3.13 -22.95
CA ARG A 158 -9.61 -2.22 -23.00
C ARG A 158 -9.13 -0.78 -22.97
N ALA A 159 -8.29 -0.38 -23.92
CA ALA A 159 -7.57 0.91 -23.94
C ALA A 159 -8.45 2.15 -23.78
N ARG A 160 -9.76 2.06 -24.02
CA ARG A 160 -10.76 3.12 -23.85
C ARG A 160 -11.76 2.79 -22.75
N LYS A 161 -11.32 2.20 -21.63
CA LYS A 161 -12.18 1.87 -20.48
C LYS A 161 -12.85 3.10 -19.90
N TRP A 162 -12.13 4.20 -19.79
CA TRP A 162 -12.65 5.55 -19.54
C TRP A 162 -12.25 6.47 -20.67
N GLN A 163 -13.08 7.46 -20.99
CA GLN A 163 -12.84 8.39 -22.08
C GLN A 163 -12.92 9.82 -21.57
N PHE A 164 -11.98 10.65 -22.03
CA PHE A 164 -12.01 12.08 -21.75
C PHE A 164 -13.30 12.69 -22.26
N PRO A 165 -14.01 13.51 -21.44
CA PRO A 165 -15.22 14.21 -21.83
C PRO A 165 -15.01 15.12 -23.05
N GLN A 166 -16.09 15.39 -23.80
CA GLN A 166 -16.07 16.31 -24.92
C GLN A 166 -15.62 17.70 -24.47
N GLY A 167 -14.77 18.36 -25.27
CA GLY A 167 -14.19 19.66 -24.99
C GLY A 167 -13.02 19.64 -24.00
N THR A 168 -12.55 18.47 -23.58
CA THR A 168 -11.34 18.38 -22.78
C THR A 168 -10.12 18.72 -23.62
N THR A 169 -9.41 19.77 -23.26
CA THR A 169 -8.18 20.21 -23.96
C THR A 169 -7.00 20.22 -23.01
N ILE A 170 -5.81 19.94 -23.53
CA ILE A 170 -4.54 20.11 -22.83
C ILE A 170 -3.64 21.07 -23.64
N ASN A 171 -3.27 22.20 -23.03
CA ASN A 171 -2.47 23.23 -23.68
C ASN A 171 -1.00 22.86 -23.80
N PRO A 172 -0.19 23.53 -24.65
CA PRO A 172 1.25 23.35 -24.68
C PRO A 172 1.88 23.55 -23.31
N GLY A 173 2.69 22.59 -22.87
CA GLY A 173 3.38 22.65 -21.57
C GLY A 173 2.47 22.44 -20.34
N GLU A 174 1.19 22.13 -20.54
CA GLU A 174 0.25 21.85 -19.44
C GLU A 174 0.46 20.45 -18.87
N TYR A 175 0.40 20.35 -17.54
CA TYR A 175 0.24 19.12 -16.76
C TYR A 175 -1.21 19.01 -16.32
N LYS A 176 -1.85 17.88 -16.57
CA LYS A 176 -3.26 17.65 -16.24
C LYS A 176 -3.41 16.39 -15.38
N VAL A 177 -3.95 16.57 -14.16
CA VAL A 177 -4.22 15.48 -13.22
C VAL A 177 -5.61 14.90 -13.48
N ILE A 178 -5.70 13.58 -13.48
CA ILE A 178 -6.92 12.79 -13.59
C ILE A 178 -7.03 11.90 -12.36
N TRP A 179 -8.11 12.05 -11.59
CA TRP A 179 -8.36 11.32 -10.36
C TRP A 179 -8.93 9.94 -10.67
N CYS A 180 -8.36 8.89 -10.06
CA CYS A 180 -8.72 7.50 -10.30
C CYS A 180 -9.47 6.93 -9.09
N ASP A 181 -10.66 7.42 -8.81
CA ASP A 181 -11.50 7.00 -7.67
C ASP A 181 -12.68 6.10 -8.04
N GLY A 182 -12.93 5.91 -9.33
CA GLY A 182 -14.05 5.11 -9.82
C GLY A 182 -15.38 5.86 -9.88
N ASP A 183 -15.42 7.15 -9.55
CA ASP A 183 -16.63 7.97 -9.51
C ASP A 183 -16.63 9.08 -10.57
N THR A 184 -17.09 8.74 -11.76
CA THR A 184 -17.19 9.70 -12.88
C THR A 184 -18.20 10.82 -12.66
N ALA A 185 -19.10 10.71 -11.67
CA ALA A 185 -20.09 11.74 -11.35
C ALA A 185 -19.43 13.00 -10.73
N LEU A 186 -18.24 12.86 -10.18
CA LEU A 186 -17.46 13.99 -9.66
C LEU A 186 -16.79 14.81 -10.77
N SER A 187 -16.71 14.31 -12.00
CA SER A 187 -16.10 15.02 -13.12
C SER A 187 -16.87 16.32 -13.47
N ASN A 188 -16.11 17.41 -13.63
CA ASN A 188 -16.60 18.72 -14.04
C ASN A 188 -15.56 19.42 -14.94
N ALA A 189 -15.80 20.67 -15.33
CA ALA A 189 -14.93 21.42 -16.25
C ALA A 189 -13.48 21.60 -15.74
N GLY A 190 -13.23 21.51 -14.43
CA GLY A 190 -11.90 21.69 -13.81
C GLY A 190 -11.31 20.42 -13.18
N GLU A 191 -12.06 19.33 -13.13
CA GLU A 191 -11.67 18.12 -12.42
C GLU A 191 -12.15 16.87 -13.16
N LEU A 192 -11.25 15.93 -13.44
CA LEU A 192 -11.54 14.71 -14.19
C LEU A 192 -11.42 13.48 -13.28
N HIS A 193 -12.45 12.63 -13.30
CA HIS A 193 -12.52 11.41 -12.50
C HIS A 193 -12.76 10.19 -13.40
N THR A 194 -11.95 9.13 -13.22
CA THR A 194 -12.07 7.92 -14.02
C THR A 194 -13.11 6.94 -13.44
N SER A 195 -13.53 5.97 -14.26
CA SER A 195 -14.39 4.86 -13.85
C SER A 195 -13.63 3.71 -13.19
N PHE A 196 -12.35 3.89 -12.83
CA PHE A 196 -11.51 2.85 -12.24
C PHE A 196 -10.58 3.43 -11.18
N LYS A 197 -10.07 2.54 -10.31
CA LYS A 197 -9.02 2.80 -9.32
C LYS A 197 -7.76 2.07 -9.75
N LEU A 198 -6.61 2.51 -9.26
CA LEU A 198 -5.33 1.86 -9.48
C LEU A 198 -5.01 0.89 -8.35
N LYS A 199 -4.22 -0.14 -8.64
CA LYS A 199 -3.76 -1.10 -7.62
C LYS A 199 -2.40 -0.72 -7.07
N LYS A 200 -2.31 -0.52 -5.76
CA LYS A 200 -1.04 -0.32 -5.05
C LYS A 200 -0.02 -1.44 -5.33
N SER A 201 -0.48 -2.69 -5.40
CA SER A 201 0.37 -3.86 -5.67
C SER A 201 0.97 -3.90 -7.07
N GLY A 202 0.58 -2.98 -7.96
CA GLY A 202 1.02 -2.97 -9.35
C GLY A 202 0.48 -4.13 -10.19
N GLY A 203 1.23 -4.49 -11.23
CA GLY A 203 0.85 -5.54 -12.18
C GLY A 203 -0.18 -5.09 -13.23
N GLU A 204 -0.60 -3.83 -13.21
CA GLU A 204 -1.47 -3.21 -14.20
C GLU A 204 -0.66 -2.50 -15.29
N VAL A 205 -1.25 -2.37 -16.45
CA VAL A 205 -0.70 -1.58 -17.55
C VAL A 205 -1.61 -0.39 -17.79
N LEU A 206 -1.17 0.78 -17.34
CA LEU A 206 -1.85 2.03 -17.62
C LEU A 206 -1.59 2.43 -19.08
N VAL A 207 -2.63 2.77 -19.82
CA VAL A 207 -2.53 3.18 -21.22
C VAL A 207 -3.30 4.46 -21.50
N LEU A 208 -2.69 5.32 -22.31
CA LEU A 208 -3.33 6.46 -22.96
C LEU A 208 -3.54 6.09 -24.43
N ALA A 209 -4.75 6.22 -24.95
CA ALA A 209 -5.11 5.86 -26.31
C ALA A 209 -5.83 6.99 -27.04
N ASP A 210 -5.71 7.05 -28.35
CA ASP A 210 -6.47 7.95 -29.21
C ASP A 210 -7.95 7.51 -29.34
N PRO A 211 -8.82 8.32 -29.95
CA PRO A 211 -10.23 7.97 -30.13
C PRO A 211 -10.50 6.70 -30.94
N THR A 212 -9.51 6.20 -31.70
CA THR A 212 -9.62 4.92 -32.43
C THR A 212 -9.25 3.72 -31.57
N GLY A 213 -8.66 3.93 -30.38
CA GLY A 213 -8.16 2.92 -29.49
C GLY A 213 -6.69 2.54 -29.73
N LYS A 214 -5.98 3.28 -30.59
CA LYS A 214 -4.55 3.13 -30.77
C LYS A 214 -3.81 3.64 -29.54
N ILE A 215 -2.98 2.82 -28.95
CA ILE A 215 -2.17 3.19 -27.77
C ILE A 215 -1.13 4.22 -28.18
N LEU A 216 -1.13 5.35 -27.50
CA LEU A 216 -0.17 6.46 -27.67
C LEU A 216 0.95 6.38 -26.64
N ASP A 217 0.61 5.95 -25.42
CA ASP A 217 1.55 5.79 -24.33
C ASP A 217 1.10 4.67 -23.40
N LYS A 218 2.06 4.01 -22.76
CA LYS A 218 1.79 2.97 -21.76
C LYS A 218 2.80 3.00 -20.63
N VAL A 219 2.34 2.66 -19.44
CA VAL A 219 3.14 2.52 -18.23
C VAL A 219 2.82 1.20 -17.58
N VAL A 220 3.81 0.35 -17.40
CA VAL A 220 3.67 -0.85 -16.56
C VAL A 220 3.87 -0.42 -15.11
N LEU A 221 2.82 -0.53 -14.31
CA LEU A 221 2.86 -0.10 -12.92
C LEU A 221 3.54 -1.18 -12.06
N PRO A 222 4.65 -0.86 -11.37
CA PRO A 222 5.18 -1.71 -10.32
C PRO A 222 4.32 -1.58 -9.06
N GLU A 223 4.68 -2.26 -7.97
CA GLU A 223 4.16 -1.89 -6.66
C GLU A 223 4.57 -0.46 -6.32
N ILE A 224 3.59 0.41 -6.02
CA ILE A 224 3.82 1.82 -5.68
C ILE A 224 3.39 2.01 -4.21
N PRO A 225 4.33 2.27 -3.30
CA PRO A 225 4.00 2.50 -1.90
C PRO A 225 3.03 3.67 -1.69
N THR A 226 2.32 3.67 -0.59
CA THR A 226 1.37 4.75 -0.25
C THR A 226 2.09 6.08 -0.10
N ASN A 227 1.53 7.13 -0.69
CA ASN A 227 2.08 8.50 -0.78
C ASN A 227 3.40 8.61 -1.57
N VAL A 228 3.75 7.62 -2.34
CA VAL A 228 4.85 7.64 -3.29
C VAL A 228 4.25 7.65 -4.69
N SER A 229 4.84 8.40 -5.61
CA SER A 229 4.47 8.36 -7.02
C SER A 229 5.52 7.65 -7.87
N TYR A 230 5.11 7.26 -9.07
CA TYR A 230 5.96 6.64 -10.08
C TYR A 230 5.83 7.43 -11.37
N GLY A 231 6.91 8.07 -11.80
CA GLY A 231 6.85 9.05 -12.89
C GLY A 231 8.10 9.13 -13.73
N ARG A 232 7.99 9.81 -14.86
CA ARG A 232 9.09 10.08 -15.78
C ARG A 232 10.04 11.12 -15.21
N SER A 233 11.34 10.86 -15.29
CA SER A 233 12.36 11.76 -14.80
C SER A 233 12.72 12.81 -15.87
N ILE A 234 13.15 13.97 -15.38
CA ILE A 234 13.78 15.02 -16.20
C ILE A 234 15.25 14.67 -16.38
N GLY A 235 15.70 14.63 -17.65
CA GLY A 235 17.11 14.39 -17.95
C GLY A 235 17.59 12.95 -17.77
N ARG A 236 16.70 12.03 -17.39
CA ARG A 236 16.97 10.57 -17.34
C ARG A 236 15.86 9.82 -18.07
N GLU A 237 16.21 8.75 -18.75
CA GLU A 237 15.24 7.94 -19.47
C GLU A 237 14.39 7.08 -18.52
N GLY A 238 13.08 7.00 -18.75
CA GLY A 238 12.12 6.11 -18.11
C GLY A 238 11.52 6.63 -16.81
N PHE A 239 10.94 5.70 -16.06
CA PHE A 239 10.18 5.95 -14.84
C PHE A 239 10.99 5.66 -13.59
N PHE A 240 10.73 6.45 -12.56
CA PHE A 240 11.36 6.40 -11.24
C PHE A 240 10.31 6.64 -10.15
N TYR A 241 10.64 6.28 -8.92
CA TYR A 241 9.82 6.61 -7.75
C TYR A 241 10.18 7.99 -7.22
N TYR A 242 9.17 8.65 -6.62
CA TYR A 242 9.27 9.97 -5.99
C TYR A 242 8.57 9.95 -4.63
N GLU A 243 9.26 10.35 -3.56
CA GLU A 243 8.66 10.63 -2.26
C GLU A 243 8.08 12.05 -2.22
N THR A 244 8.66 12.98 -2.98
CA THR A 244 8.12 14.32 -3.20
C THR A 244 7.28 14.31 -4.48
N VAL A 245 5.97 14.27 -4.34
CA VAL A 245 5.03 14.23 -5.45
C VAL A 245 4.75 15.61 -6.01
N THR A 246 4.51 15.72 -7.33
CA THR A 246 4.45 16.99 -8.07
C THR A 246 3.18 17.15 -8.90
N ALA A 247 2.04 16.64 -8.42
CA ALA A 247 0.78 16.67 -9.14
C ALA A 247 0.44 18.06 -9.72
N GLY A 248 0.25 18.15 -11.04
CA GLY A 248 -0.01 19.38 -11.77
C GLY A 248 1.25 20.17 -12.15
N ALA A 249 2.44 19.59 -11.96
CA ALA A 249 3.71 20.24 -12.25
C ALA A 249 4.78 19.25 -12.71
N GLN A 250 5.89 19.79 -13.19
CA GLN A 250 7.05 18.99 -13.63
C GLN A 250 7.66 18.19 -12.49
N ASN A 251 7.95 16.91 -12.71
CA ASN A 251 8.60 16.03 -11.72
C ASN A 251 9.97 16.57 -11.27
N GLY A 252 10.27 16.41 -9.98
CA GLY A 252 11.54 16.81 -9.40
C GLY A 252 12.73 15.91 -9.81
N ASN A 253 13.88 16.17 -9.22
CA ASN A 253 15.10 15.41 -9.47
C ASN A 253 15.41 14.35 -8.39
N ASP A 254 14.65 14.32 -7.28
CA ASP A 254 14.84 13.38 -6.18
C ASP A 254 14.20 12.03 -6.52
N THR A 255 14.89 11.29 -7.37
CA THR A 255 14.41 10.03 -7.95
C THR A 255 15.13 8.83 -7.36
N PHE A 256 14.40 7.71 -7.22
CA PHE A 256 15.00 6.43 -6.85
C PHE A 256 14.38 5.27 -7.66
N LEU A 257 15.09 4.13 -7.68
CA LEU A 257 14.72 2.98 -8.52
C LEU A 257 13.70 2.04 -7.87
N GLY A 258 13.58 2.11 -6.56
CA GLY A 258 12.72 1.23 -5.77
C GLY A 258 13.23 1.07 -4.35
N TYR A 259 12.67 0.11 -3.67
CA TYR A 259 13.07 -0.29 -2.31
C TYR A 259 13.80 -1.62 -2.36
N ALA A 260 14.71 -1.85 -1.42
CA ALA A 260 15.28 -3.17 -1.21
C ALA A 260 14.19 -4.15 -0.76
N ASP A 261 14.34 -5.42 -1.06
CA ASP A 261 13.49 -6.46 -0.50
C ASP A 261 13.66 -6.51 1.03
N ALA A 262 12.56 -6.75 1.75
CA ALA A 262 12.61 -6.87 3.19
C ALA A 262 13.23 -8.23 3.60
N PRO A 263 14.00 -8.28 4.70
CA PRO A 263 14.46 -9.55 5.25
C PRO A 263 13.25 -10.38 5.71
N GLU A 264 13.29 -11.69 5.53
CA GLU A 264 12.25 -12.58 6.05
C GLU A 264 12.75 -13.29 7.32
N LEU A 265 11.87 -13.48 8.29
CA LEU A 265 12.17 -14.23 9.50
C LEU A 265 12.37 -15.73 9.19
N THR A 266 13.44 -16.33 9.71
CA THR A 266 13.73 -17.76 9.48
C THR A 266 12.88 -18.68 10.35
N LEU A 267 12.32 -18.16 11.45
CA LEU A 267 11.38 -18.84 12.32
C LEU A 267 10.09 -18.03 12.41
N GLN A 268 8.96 -18.69 12.36
CA GLN A 268 7.65 -18.04 12.50
C GLN A 268 7.48 -17.41 13.89
N PRO A 269 7.04 -16.15 13.99
CA PRO A 269 6.63 -15.53 15.26
C PRO A 269 5.49 -16.28 15.93
N GLY A 270 5.27 -16.03 17.21
CA GLY A 270 4.18 -16.63 17.98
C GLY A 270 4.66 -17.31 19.25
N LYS A 271 3.90 -18.30 19.74
CA LYS A 271 4.19 -19.00 21.01
C LYS A 271 5.31 -20.01 20.86
N HIS A 272 6.32 -19.90 21.71
CA HIS A 272 7.47 -20.80 21.78
C HIS A 272 7.80 -21.19 23.22
N TYR A 273 8.55 -22.29 23.38
CA TYR A 273 8.94 -22.84 24.66
C TYR A 273 10.44 -23.17 24.66
N GLY A 274 11.07 -23.05 25.81
CA GLY A 274 12.51 -23.31 25.96
C GLY A 274 13.38 -22.23 25.31
N THR A 275 14.52 -22.62 24.80
CA THR A 275 15.44 -21.71 24.09
C THR A 275 15.05 -21.65 22.61
N VAL A 276 14.92 -20.46 22.07
CA VAL A 276 14.60 -20.22 20.67
C VAL A 276 15.76 -19.58 19.95
N THR A 277 16.01 -20.06 18.73
CA THR A 277 16.98 -19.48 17.81
C THR A 277 16.24 -19.02 16.54
N ALA A 278 16.38 -17.77 16.19
CA ALA A 278 15.80 -17.16 14.99
C ALA A 278 16.84 -16.33 14.25
N GLY A 279 16.52 -15.89 13.06
CA GLY A 279 17.34 -15.03 12.23
C GLY A 279 16.54 -14.46 11.07
N PHE A 280 17.26 -13.99 10.06
CA PHE A 280 16.67 -13.39 8.88
C PHE A 280 17.32 -13.94 7.61
N THR A 281 16.57 -13.96 6.51
CA THR A 281 17.18 -14.04 5.17
C THR A 281 17.85 -12.69 4.87
N ILE A 282 18.97 -12.74 4.14
CA ILE A 282 19.67 -11.52 3.70
C ILE A 282 19.35 -11.33 2.21
N PRO A 283 18.56 -10.30 1.83
CA PRO A 283 18.30 -10.02 0.42
C PRO A 283 19.59 -9.70 -0.36
N ALA A 284 19.61 -10.06 -1.63
CA ALA A 284 20.79 -9.86 -2.46
C ALA A 284 21.21 -8.38 -2.52
N ASN A 285 22.51 -8.13 -2.49
CA ASN A 285 23.11 -6.79 -2.56
C ASN A 285 22.63 -5.83 -1.46
N THR A 286 22.32 -6.36 -0.26
CA THR A 286 21.90 -5.56 0.90
C THR A 286 22.76 -5.87 2.12
N THR A 287 22.71 -4.95 3.08
CA THR A 287 23.18 -5.13 4.45
C THR A 287 21.96 -5.10 5.37
N VAL A 288 21.82 -6.06 6.27
CA VAL A 288 20.68 -6.14 7.18
C VAL A 288 21.09 -5.69 8.57
N TYR A 289 20.29 -4.81 9.17
CA TYR A 289 20.41 -4.42 10.59
C TYR A 289 19.15 -4.84 11.32
N TYR A 290 19.30 -5.24 12.59
CA TYR A 290 18.19 -5.69 13.41
C TYR A 290 18.23 -5.09 14.82
N THR A 291 17.07 -5.07 15.48
CA THR A 291 16.88 -4.66 16.87
C THR A 291 16.01 -5.68 17.62
N THR A 292 16.09 -5.66 18.96
CA THR A 292 15.34 -6.58 19.83
C THR A 292 14.48 -5.85 20.87
N ASP A 293 14.50 -4.52 20.86
CA ASP A 293 13.86 -3.63 21.84
C ASP A 293 12.62 -2.89 21.29
N GLY A 294 12.25 -3.18 20.03
CA GLY A 294 11.17 -2.51 19.32
C GLY A 294 11.59 -1.26 18.56
N SER A 295 12.86 -0.84 18.66
CA SER A 295 13.35 0.29 17.88
C SER A 295 13.40 -0.02 16.38
N THR A 296 13.25 1.01 15.56
CA THR A 296 13.38 0.90 14.10
C THR A 296 14.85 0.71 13.73
N PRO A 297 15.21 -0.41 13.05
CA PRO A 297 16.59 -0.63 12.66
C PRO A 297 17.08 0.41 11.65
N THR A 298 18.23 1.02 11.95
CA THR A 298 18.99 1.89 11.04
C THR A 298 20.45 1.44 11.02
N GLN A 299 21.26 2.01 10.13
CA GLN A 299 22.70 1.70 10.09
C GLN A 299 23.44 2.20 11.34
N ASP A 300 22.90 3.23 12.01
CA ASP A 300 23.46 3.80 13.24
C ASP A 300 22.81 3.21 14.50
N LYS A 301 21.63 2.64 14.39
CA LYS A 301 20.84 2.05 15.50
C LYS A 301 20.41 0.64 15.15
N GLY A 302 21.03 -0.32 15.81
CA GLY A 302 20.78 -1.75 15.60
C GLY A 302 22.07 -2.55 15.49
N TYR A 303 21.91 -3.85 15.41
CA TYR A 303 23.00 -4.81 15.25
C TYR A 303 23.11 -5.23 13.79
N LEU A 304 24.34 -5.27 13.27
CA LEU A 304 24.59 -5.83 11.94
C LEU A 304 24.28 -7.33 11.94
N TYR A 305 23.47 -7.75 11.00
CA TYR A 305 23.14 -9.16 10.79
C TYR A 305 23.96 -9.73 9.62
N THR A 306 24.77 -10.74 9.91
CA THR A 306 25.65 -11.43 8.93
C THR A 306 25.31 -12.91 8.78
N GLY A 307 24.13 -13.33 9.26
CA GLY A 307 23.68 -14.72 9.25
C GLY A 307 23.89 -15.46 10.59
N GLN A 308 24.28 -14.73 11.65
CA GLN A 308 24.43 -15.32 12.98
C GLN A 308 23.08 -15.67 13.62
N ASP A 309 23.08 -16.74 14.43
CA ASP A 309 21.93 -17.11 15.23
C ASP A 309 21.63 -16.07 16.31
N ILE A 310 20.36 -15.66 16.41
CA ILE A 310 19.84 -14.79 17.47
C ILE A 310 19.08 -15.69 18.46
N THR A 311 19.67 -15.92 19.64
CA THR A 311 19.13 -16.83 20.64
C THR A 311 18.51 -16.05 21.80
N PHE A 312 17.31 -16.45 22.23
CA PHE A 312 16.61 -15.85 23.37
C PHE A 312 15.76 -16.87 24.12
N THR A 313 15.56 -16.59 25.42
CA THR A 313 14.79 -17.44 26.37
C THR A 313 13.61 -16.68 26.98
N HIS A 314 13.42 -15.42 26.60
CA HIS A 314 12.33 -14.56 27.08
C HIS A 314 11.62 -13.94 25.88
N THR A 315 10.39 -13.51 26.08
CA THR A 315 9.59 -12.87 25.03
C THR A 315 10.35 -11.71 24.41
N THR A 316 10.56 -11.78 23.10
CA THR A 316 11.40 -10.84 22.34
C THR A 316 10.72 -10.45 21.03
N THR A 317 10.74 -9.17 20.71
CA THR A 317 10.34 -8.67 19.39
C THR A 317 11.58 -8.44 18.55
N LEU A 318 11.70 -9.15 17.43
CA LEU A 318 12.73 -8.92 16.43
C LEU A 318 12.21 -7.96 15.37
N ARG A 319 13.03 -6.97 15.04
CA ARG A 319 12.81 -6.08 13.89
C ARG A 319 14.05 -6.06 13.02
N ALA A 320 13.89 -6.09 11.70
CA ALA A 320 15.01 -6.01 10.77
C ALA A 320 14.68 -5.17 9.56
N ARG A 321 15.71 -4.55 8.98
CA ARG A 321 15.63 -3.73 7.77
C ARG A 321 16.84 -3.95 6.90
N ALA A 322 16.63 -4.07 5.59
CA ALA A 322 17.69 -4.21 4.60
C ALA A 322 18.06 -2.84 3.99
N PHE A 323 19.34 -2.59 3.86
CA PHE A 323 19.91 -1.39 3.28
C PHE A 323 20.66 -1.76 2.01
N PRO A 324 20.25 -1.26 0.84
CA PRO A 324 20.83 -1.65 -0.43
C PRO A 324 22.24 -1.04 -0.63
N ALA A 325 23.12 -1.80 -1.29
CA ALA A 325 24.44 -1.31 -1.68
C ALA A 325 24.35 -0.23 -2.77
N ASN A 326 23.33 -0.30 -3.63
CA ASN A 326 23.08 0.70 -4.65
C ASN A 326 22.31 1.89 -4.06
N PRO A 327 22.89 3.10 -4.00
CA PRO A 327 22.26 4.29 -3.38
C PRO A 327 21.01 4.80 -4.12
N LEU A 328 20.76 4.31 -5.33
CA LEU A 328 19.53 4.62 -6.06
C LEU A 328 18.32 3.82 -5.56
N TYR A 329 18.50 2.84 -4.69
CA TYR A 329 17.42 2.16 -3.99
C TYR A 329 17.30 2.67 -2.56
N LYS A 330 16.09 2.71 -2.04
CA LYS A 330 15.80 3.01 -0.63
C LYS A 330 15.87 1.73 0.21
N ALA A 331 16.05 1.89 1.51
CA ALA A 331 15.98 0.79 2.46
C ALA A 331 14.60 0.11 2.43
N SER A 332 14.55 -1.17 2.74
CA SER A 332 13.31 -1.96 2.76
C SER A 332 12.30 -1.43 3.80
N THR A 333 11.08 -1.94 3.73
CA THR A 333 10.17 -1.92 4.89
C THR A 333 10.78 -2.70 6.05
N VAL A 334 10.27 -2.48 7.26
CA VAL A 334 10.74 -3.17 8.46
C VAL A 334 9.97 -4.48 8.64
N THR A 335 10.69 -5.58 8.66
CA THR A 335 10.14 -6.88 9.10
C THR A 335 10.06 -6.89 10.62
N THR A 336 8.93 -7.29 11.17
CA THR A 336 8.68 -7.35 12.62
C THR A 336 8.06 -8.69 12.98
N GLY A 337 8.52 -9.30 14.08
CA GLY A 337 7.92 -10.50 14.61
C GLY A 337 8.20 -10.67 16.11
N THR A 338 7.17 -11.05 16.87
CA THR A 338 7.27 -11.25 18.32
C THR A 338 7.25 -12.73 18.64
N TYR A 339 8.28 -13.19 19.34
CA TYR A 339 8.43 -14.55 19.89
C TYR A 339 7.98 -14.55 21.33
N LEU A 340 6.81 -15.14 21.60
CA LEU A 340 6.17 -15.20 22.90
C LEU A 340 6.68 -16.44 23.65
N MET A 341 7.56 -16.21 24.60
CA MET A 341 8.20 -17.29 25.35
C MET A 341 7.43 -17.67 26.60
N GLU A 342 7.22 -18.98 26.82
CA GLU A 342 6.58 -19.54 28.01
C GLU A 342 5.24 -18.88 28.36
N THR A 343 4.41 -18.59 27.34
CA THR A 343 3.11 -17.91 27.52
C THR A 343 1.96 -18.93 27.63
N TYR A 344 1.28 -18.94 28.76
CA TYR A 344 0.18 -19.88 29.09
C TYR A 344 -1.16 -19.14 29.27
N TYR A 345 -1.33 -17.96 28.65
CA TYR A 345 -2.55 -17.18 28.78
C TYR A 345 -3.74 -17.86 28.11
N THR A 346 -4.89 -17.79 28.77
CA THR A 346 -6.18 -18.31 28.29
C THR A 346 -6.96 -17.28 27.47
N THR A 347 -6.40 -16.10 27.31
CA THR A 347 -6.93 -15.03 26.44
C THR A 347 -6.08 -14.93 25.19
N PRO A 348 -6.64 -14.41 24.07
CA PRO A 348 -5.85 -14.03 22.92
C PRO A 348 -4.74 -13.04 23.30
N ILE A 349 -3.68 -13.01 22.52
CA ILE A 349 -2.52 -12.14 22.78
C ILE A 349 -2.43 -11.10 21.66
N VAL A 350 -2.24 -9.84 22.06
CA VAL A 350 -1.96 -8.73 21.16
C VAL A 350 -0.55 -8.22 21.43
N CYS A 351 0.32 -8.30 20.43
CA CYS A 351 1.64 -7.69 20.48
C CYS A 351 1.61 -6.36 19.73
N ILE A 352 2.03 -5.32 20.41
CA ILE A 352 2.19 -3.97 19.83
C ILE A 352 3.66 -3.63 19.85
N THR A 353 4.18 -3.26 18.68
CA THR A 353 5.55 -2.77 18.53
C THR A 353 5.53 -1.35 18.03
N VAL A 354 6.20 -0.45 18.72
CA VAL A 354 6.35 0.97 18.40
C VAL A 354 7.78 1.36 18.73
N ASP A 355 8.39 2.23 17.94
CA ASP A 355 9.73 2.73 18.29
C ASP A 355 9.72 3.33 19.71
N PRO A 356 10.67 2.94 20.59
CA PRO A 356 10.75 3.47 21.96
C PRO A 356 10.80 5.00 22.05
N ASP A 357 11.39 5.67 21.06
CA ASP A 357 11.40 7.13 21.02
C ASP A 357 9.98 7.69 20.83
N GLU A 358 9.17 7.07 19.98
CA GLU A 358 7.76 7.45 19.79
C GLU A 358 6.90 7.20 21.04
N LEU A 359 7.34 6.27 21.91
CA LEU A 359 6.63 5.95 23.16
C LEU A 359 7.06 6.87 24.32
N TRP A 360 8.36 7.07 24.52
CA TRP A 360 8.92 7.54 25.78
C TRP A 360 9.71 8.84 25.69
N ASN A 361 9.89 9.41 24.50
CA ASN A 361 10.59 10.68 24.34
C ASN A 361 9.97 11.76 25.25
N GLU A 362 10.81 12.48 26.01
CA GLU A 362 10.36 13.46 27.00
C GLU A 362 9.72 14.73 26.41
N GLU A 363 9.88 14.96 25.09
CA GLU A 363 9.30 16.11 24.41
C GLU A 363 7.95 15.78 23.75
N ASN A 364 7.80 14.59 23.19
CA ASN A 364 6.63 14.24 22.37
C ASN A 364 6.18 12.78 22.47
N GLY A 365 6.77 11.96 23.33
CA GLY A 365 6.47 10.53 23.45
C GLY A 365 5.03 10.26 23.84
N MET A 366 4.43 9.27 23.18
CA MET A 366 3.02 8.93 23.34
C MET A 366 2.63 8.55 24.78
N LEU A 367 3.55 7.92 25.52
CA LEU A 367 3.33 7.47 26.90
C LEU A 367 4.08 8.31 27.93
N ALA A 368 4.90 9.25 27.49
CA ALA A 368 5.73 10.07 28.35
C ALA A 368 4.90 11.00 29.24
N ALA A 369 5.20 11.01 30.54
CA ALA A 369 4.60 11.95 31.46
C ALA A 369 5.16 13.38 31.29
N GLY A 370 6.43 13.47 30.98
CA GLY A 370 7.21 14.71 30.89
C GLY A 370 7.75 15.20 32.25
N PRO A 371 8.78 16.03 32.24
CA PRO A 371 9.44 16.51 33.48
C PRO A 371 8.58 17.50 34.29
N ASN A 372 7.63 18.15 33.66
CA ASN A 372 6.84 19.23 34.26
C ASN A 372 5.41 18.79 34.67
N ILE A 373 5.20 17.48 34.86
CA ILE A 373 3.88 16.95 35.26
C ILE A 373 3.40 17.55 36.58
N ASP A 374 2.17 18.10 36.57
CA ASP A 374 1.50 18.61 37.79
C ASP A 374 0.35 17.67 38.15
N LYS A 375 0.46 17.03 39.33
CA LYS A 375 -0.54 16.14 39.91
C LYS A 375 -1.33 16.78 41.08
N SER A 376 -1.04 18.02 41.44
CA SER A 376 -1.56 18.68 42.62
C SER A 376 -3.08 18.84 42.61
N GLY A 377 -3.69 18.99 41.43
CA GLY A 377 -5.13 19.10 41.25
C GLY A 377 -5.89 17.78 41.11
N GLY A 378 -5.21 16.64 41.24
CA GLY A 378 -5.77 15.32 40.91
C GLY A 378 -5.96 15.12 39.42
N ILE A 379 -6.74 14.09 39.04
CA ILE A 379 -7.02 13.79 37.63
C ILE A 379 -8.05 14.78 37.06
N PRO A 380 -7.83 15.42 35.90
CA PRO A 380 -6.75 15.20 34.96
C PRO A 380 -5.44 15.92 35.34
N PHE A 381 -4.31 15.20 35.21
CA PHE A 381 -3.01 15.78 35.45
C PHE A 381 -2.67 16.83 34.37
N LYS A 382 -1.99 17.91 34.78
CA LYS A 382 -1.60 19.00 33.88
C LYS A 382 -0.15 18.83 33.40
N ASN A 383 0.18 19.55 32.34
CA ASN A 383 1.53 19.62 31.75
C ASN A 383 2.12 18.25 31.39
N THR A 384 1.28 17.32 30.94
CA THR A 384 1.74 15.98 30.55
C THR A 384 1.93 15.88 29.05
N ILE A 385 3.02 15.26 28.63
CA ILE A 385 3.37 15.02 27.22
C ILE A 385 2.33 14.10 26.56
N TYR A 386 1.91 13.03 27.23
CA TYR A 386 0.91 12.10 26.68
C TYR A 386 -0.46 12.76 26.43
N ARG A 387 -0.84 13.83 27.16
CA ARG A 387 -2.09 14.56 26.89
C ARG A 387 -1.95 15.47 25.67
N GLN A 388 -0.78 16.04 25.48
CA GLN A 388 -0.51 16.96 24.38
C GLN A 388 -0.31 16.21 23.06
N TYR A 389 0.51 15.17 23.06
CA TYR A 389 0.97 14.48 21.84
C TYR A 389 0.48 13.03 21.71
N GLY A 390 0.05 12.37 22.78
CA GLY A 390 -0.27 10.96 22.77
C GLY A 390 -1.42 10.56 21.84
N LYS A 391 -2.32 11.48 21.52
CA LYS A 391 -3.44 11.22 20.57
C LYS A 391 -3.02 11.32 19.10
N THR A 392 -1.87 11.91 18.81
CA THR A 392 -1.32 12.00 17.45
C THR A 392 -0.97 10.59 16.96
N PRO A 393 -1.44 10.19 15.78
CA PRO A 393 -1.13 8.87 15.24
C PRO A 393 0.37 8.70 14.96
N ARG A 394 0.91 7.54 15.31
CA ARG A 394 2.28 7.11 15.02
C ARG A 394 2.27 5.78 14.32
N GLU A 395 3.36 5.47 13.65
CA GLU A 395 3.60 4.14 13.09
C GLU A 395 3.80 3.13 14.22
N GLY A 396 3.12 2.00 14.13
CA GLY A 396 3.30 0.84 14.98
C GLY A 396 3.08 -0.43 14.20
N TYR A 397 3.29 -1.56 14.84
CA TYR A 397 3.01 -2.88 14.29
C TYR A 397 2.14 -3.66 15.25
N MET A 398 1.15 -4.36 14.73
CA MET A 398 0.22 -5.19 15.51
C MET A 398 0.28 -6.63 15.05
N GLU A 399 0.46 -7.53 16.01
CA GLU A 399 0.24 -8.95 15.86
C GLU A 399 -0.88 -9.39 16.79
N TYR A 400 -1.79 -10.22 16.29
CA TYR A 400 -2.85 -10.83 17.09
C TYR A 400 -2.75 -12.34 16.98
N TYR A 401 -2.64 -13.00 18.11
CA TYR A 401 -2.64 -14.45 18.26
C TYR A 401 -3.87 -14.90 19.01
N ASP A 402 -4.64 -15.82 18.43
CA ASP A 402 -5.78 -16.39 19.13
C ASP A 402 -5.33 -17.31 20.26
N VAL A 403 -6.27 -17.82 21.04
CA VAL A 403 -6.01 -18.65 22.24
C VAL A 403 -5.18 -19.90 21.88
N ASP A 404 -5.45 -20.49 20.73
CA ASP A 404 -4.70 -21.66 20.22
C ASP A 404 -3.28 -21.32 19.70
N GLY A 405 -2.93 -20.03 19.60
CA GLY A 405 -1.66 -19.55 19.06
C GLY A 405 -1.66 -19.22 17.59
N THR A 406 -2.80 -19.38 16.90
CA THR A 406 -2.93 -18.98 15.49
C THR A 406 -2.75 -17.48 15.34
N GLN A 407 -1.85 -17.04 14.46
CA GLN A 407 -1.67 -15.65 14.12
C GLN A 407 -2.75 -15.21 13.12
N LEU A 408 -3.65 -14.33 13.55
CA LEU A 408 -4.74 -13.82 12.72
C LEU A 408 -4.44 -12.45 12.11
N ILE A 409 -3.60 -11.63 12.76
CA ILE A 409 -3.18 -10.31 12.26
C ILE A 409 -1.67 -10.17 12.44
N SER A 410 -1.02 -9.63 11.41
CA SER A 410 0.39 -9.24 11.42
C SER A 410 0.58 -8.11 10.41
N GLN A 411 0.52 -6.85 10.86
CA GLN A 411 0.61 -5.69 9.97
C GLN A 411 0.98 -4.40 10.69
N GLY A 412 1.48 -3.45 9.91
CA GLY A 412 1.66 -2.07 10.35
C GLY A 412 0.32 -1.37 10.62
N VAL A 413 0.30 -0.49 11.60
CA VAL A 413 -0.89 0.24 12.05
C VAL A 413 -0.57 1.68 12.44
N ALA A 414 -1.56 2.57 12.35
CA ALA A 414 -1.51 3.86 13.02
C ALA A 414 -1.97 3.68 14.48
N ILE A 415 -1.11 4.01 15.43
CA ILE A 415 -1.40 3.90 16.87
C ILE A 415 -1.40 5.27 17.54
N GLY A 416 -2.29 5.48 18.49
CA GLY A 416 -2.33 6.68 19.33
C GLY A 416 -3.19 6.46 20.55
N LEU A 417 -3.10 7.33 21.55
CA LEU A 417 -3.93 7.22 22.76
C LEU A 417 -5.38 7.62 22.48
N ILE A 418 -6.27 7.05 23.29
CA ILE A 418 -7.68 7.41 23.32
C ILE A 418 -8.15 7.52 24.78
N GLY A 419 -9.11 8.39 25.02
CA GLY A 419 -9.67 8.66 26.33
C GLY A 419 -9.52 10.13 26.75
N ASN A 420 -9.97 10.42 27.94
CA ASN A 420 -9.81 11.73 28.58
C ASN A 420 -9.31 11.53 30.02
N TYR A 421 -10.20 11.17 30.94
CA TYR A 421 -9.86 10.88 32.35
C TYR A 421 -8.89 9.68 32.45
N SER A 422 -9.16 8.62 31.70
CA SER A 422 -8.39 7.38 31.69
C SER A 422 -6.97 7.51 31.12
N LEU A 423 -6.61 8.66 30.53
CA LEU A 423 -5.23 8.92 30.10
C LEU A 423 -4.25 9.01 31.27
N ASP A 424 -4.71 9.34 32.46
CA ASP A 424 -3.86 9.44 33.66
C ASP A 424 -3.68 8.12 34.40
N MET A 425 -4.38 7.07 33.96
CA MET A 425 -4.16 5.72 34.48
C MET A 425 -2.77 5.20 34.05
N PRO A 426 -2.13 4.34 34.86
CA PRO A 426 -0.82 3.78 34.53
C PRO A 426 -0.83 3.10 33.16
N GLN A 427 -1.81 2.25 32.89
CA GLN A 427 -2.04 1.62 31.60
C GLN A 427 -3.04 2.47 30.80
N LYS A 428 -2.61 2.99 29.66
CA LYS A 428 -3.42 3.90 28.83
C LYS A 428 -4.12 3.13 27.72
N SER A 429 -5.35 3.56 27.38
CA SER A 429 -6.06 3.02 26.22
C SER A 429 -5.43 3.50 24.91
N MET A 430 -5.33 2.59 23.93
CA MET A 430 -4.73 2.84 22.63
C MET A 430 -5.76 2.61 21.53
N LYS A 431 -5.86 3.53 20.59
CA LYS A 431 -6.59 3.34 19.33
C LYS A 431 -5.63 2.79 18.27
N LEU A 432 -6.08 1.79 17.54
CA LEU A 432 -5.38 1.18 16.43
C LEU A 432 -6.19 1.45 15.17
N ARG A 433 -5.56 1.93 14.11
CA ARG A 433 -6.22 2.17 12.84
C ARG A 433 -5.43 1.52 11.71
N ALA A 434 -6.11 0.69 10.94
CA ALA A 434 -5.57 0.13 9.73
C ALA A 434 -5.49 1.21 8.64
N LYS A 435 -4.30 1.40 8.08
CA LYS A 435 -4.00 2.38 7.04
C LYS A 435 -3.07 1.78 6.00
N SER A 436 -3.36 2.04 4.73
CA SER A 436 -2.49 1.62 3.61
C SER A 436 -1.07 2.19 3.68
N LEU A 437 -0.87 3.27 4.41
CA LEU A 437 0.44 3.85 4.66
C LEU A 437 1.37 2.92 5.44
N TYR A 438 0.82 2.14 6.39
CA TYR A 438 1.60 1.28 7.29
C TYR A 438 1.39 -0.21 7.02
N GLY A 439 0.28 -0.61 6.41
CA GLY A 439 -0.09 -1.99 6.17
C GLY A 439 -1.35 -2.14 5.33
N SER A 440 -2.21 -3.08 5.68
CA SER A 440 -3.51 -3.25 5.03
C SER A 440 -4.49 -2.14 5.42
N LYS A 441 -5.51 -1.90 4.57
CA LYS A 441 -6.58 -0.91 4.81
C LYS A 441 -7.54 -1.32 5.93
N THR A 442 -7.57 -2.62 6.27
CA THR A 442 -8.45 -3.21 7.29
C THR A 442 -7.67 -4.23 8.11
N PHE A 443 -8.16 -4.53 9.30
CA PHE A 443 -7.83 -5.72 10.06
C PHE A 443 -8.78 -6.82 9.60
N ALA A 444 -8.29 -7.76 8.78
CA ALA A 444 -9.09 -8.83 8.19
C ALA A 444 -8.97 -10.11 9.04
N ALA A 445 -9.81 -10.23 10.06
CA ALA A 445 -9.86 -11.38 10.95
C ALA A 445 -11.21 -11.46 11.70
N ALA A 446 -11.67 -12.67 12.00
CA ALA A 446 -12.84 -12.90 12.85
C ALA A 446 -12.47 -12.67 14.33
N LEU A 447 -12.42 -11.41 14.75
CA LEU A 447 -11.98 -11.03 16.10
C LEU A 447 -13.06 -11.21 17.16
N PHE A 448 -14.33 -11.01 16.81
CA PHE A 448 -15.46 -11.04 17.75
C PHE A 448 -16.51 -12.04 17.27
N ASP A 449 -16.91 -12.93 18.15
CA ASP A 449 -17.83 -14.05 17.84
C ASP A 449 -19.29 -13.57 17.66
N ASP A 450 -19.59 -12.37 18.13
CA ASP A 450 -20.88 -11.69 18.11
C ASP A 450 -21.04 -10.71 16.94
N ARG A 451 -20.12 -10.73 15.96
CA ARG A 451 -20.18 -9.87 14.76
C ARG A 451 -20.30 -10.69 13.48
N PRO A 452 -21.18 -10.28 12.54
CA PRO A 452 -21.32 -10.95 11.25
C PRO A 452 -20.24 -10.57 10.23
N TYR A 453 -19.35 -9.64 10.57
CA TYR A 453 -18.26 -9.15 9.71
C TYR A 453 -16.88 -9.44 10.31
N THR A 454 -15.90 -9.53 9.44
CA THR A 454 -14.53 -9.93 9.77
C THR A 454 -13.48 -8.89 9.37
N GLU A 455 -13.91 -7.71 8.94
CA GLU A 455 -13.03 -6.60 8.57
C GLU A 455 -13.29 -5.39 9.46
N TYR A 456 -12.21 -4.79 9.98
CA TYR A 456 -12.31 -3.64 10.88
C TYR A 456 -11.35 -2.54 10.43
N LYS A 457 -11.81 -1.29 10.40
CA LYS A 457 -10.96 -0.10 10.14
C LYS A 457 -10.21 0.36 11.37
N SER A 458 -10.82 0.21 12.53
CA SER A 458 -10.30 0.74 13.78
C SER A 458 -10.65 -0.18 14.94
N LEU A 459 -9.69 -0.38 15.82
CA LEU A 459 -9.83 -1.13 17.07
C LEU A 459 -9.36 -0.28 18.25
N VAL A 460 -9.74 -0.65 19.45
CA VAL A 460 -9.28 -0.03 20.69
C VAL A 460 -8.80 -1.11 21.65
N LEU A 461 -7.57 -0.97 22.13
CA LEU A 461 -7.10 -1.62 23.34
C LEU A 461 -7.49 -0.73 24.52
N ARG A 462 -8.52 -1.12 25.25
CA ARG A 462 -9.12 -0.30 26.30
C ARG A 462 -8.70 -0.77 27.69
N ASN A 463 -8.30 0.16 28.52
CA ASN A 463 -7.89 -0.09 29.91
C ASN A 463 -9.07 -0.20 30.89
N SER A 464 -10.30 -0.39 30.39
CA SER A 464 -11.57 -0.42 31.15
C SER A 464 -12.06 0.95 31.67
N GLY A 465 -11.46 2.05 31.25
CA GLY A 465 -11.93 3.41 31.56
C GLY A 465 -11.94 3.70 33.06
N ASN A 466 -13.10 4.08 33.61
CA ASN A 466 -13.25 4.40 35.04
C ASN A 466 -13.12 3.15 35.93
N ASP A 467 -13.34 1.95 35.38
CA ASP A 467 -13.21 0.67 36.09
C ASP A 467 -11.77 0.12 36.07
N ALA A 468 -10.82 0.86 35.52
CA ALA A 468 -9.42 0.42 35.32
C ALA A 468 -8.71 0.03 36.63
N MET A 469 -9.09 0.61 37.76
CA MET A 469 -8.51 0.36 39.06
C MET A 469 -9.40 -0.54 39.95
N SER A 470 -10.50 -1.05 39.40
CA SER A 470 -11.46 -1.89 40.14
C SER A 470 -11.54 -3.28 39.51
N THR A 471 -12.66 -3.61 38.87
CA THR A 471 -12.90 -4.96 38.31
C THR A 471 -12.31 -5.18 36.92
N ARG A 472 -12.15 -4.13 36.14
CA ARG A 472 -11.78 -4.14 34.72
C ARG A 472 -12.76 -4.86 33.79
N LEU A 473 -13.91 -5.28 34.31
CA LEU A 473 -14.92 -6.06 33.59
C LEU A 473 -16.20 -5.29 33.28
N LEU A 474 -16.52 -4.27 34.09
CA LEU A 474 -17.83 -3.60 34.07
C LEU A 474 -18.18 -3.06 32.67
N ASP A 475 -17.24 -2.42 32.03
CA ASP A 475 -17.39 -1.84 30.68
C ASP A 475 -17.71 -2.91 29.61
N GLY A 476 -16.99 -4.03 29.61
CA GLY A 476 -17.24 -5.17 28.72
C GLY A 476 -18.50 -5.95 29.06
N PHE A 477 -18.76 -6.14 30.35
CA PHE A 477 -19.94 -6.83 30.84
C PHE A 477 -21.24 -6.14 30.41
N GLN A 478 -21.28 -4.80 30.45
CA GLN A 478 -22.45 -4.04 29.98
C GLN A 478 -22.73 -4.32 28.49
N SER A 479 -21.71 -4.38 27.64
CA SER A 479 -21.90 -4.73 26.23
C SER A 479 -22.47 -6.14 26.06
N ARG A 480 -21.95 -7.12 26.80
CA ARG A 480 -22.46 -8.51 26.76
C ARG A 480 -23.89 -8.64 27.28
N LEU A 481 -24.30 -7.81 28.24
CA LEU A 481 -25.69 -7.77 28.67
C LEU A 481 -26.62 -7.29 27.55
N LEU A 482 -26.21 -6.27 26.80
CA LEU A 482 -27.01 -5.76 25.68
C LEU A 482 -27.18 -6.84 24.60
N ASP A 483 -26.12 -7.62 24.29
CA ASP A 483 -26.21 -8.79 23.42
C ASP A 483 -27.17 -9.85 23.96
N ALA A 484 -26.98 -10.24 25.20
CA ALA A 484 -27.76 -11.31 25.84
C ALA A 484 -29.26 -11.01 25.92
N TYR A 485 -29.63 -9.73 26.07
CA TYR A 485 -31.02 -9.28 26.07
C TYR A 485 -31.57 -8.96 24.68
N GLY A 486 -30.76 -9.15 23.61
CA GLY A 486 -31.20 -8.90 22.24
C GLY A 486 -31.67 -7.47 21.98
N THR A 487 -31.04 -6.50 22.63
CA THR A 487 -31.43 -5.09 22.49
C THR A 487 -30.98 -4.56 21.12
N GLN A 488 -31.74 -3.58 20.58
CA GLN A 488 -31.35 -2.88 19.35
C GLN A 488 -30.41 -1.69 19.61
N VAL A 489 -29.83 -1.61 20.81
CA VAL A 489 -28.87 -0.55 21.14
C VAL A 489 -27.52 -0.84 20.52
N ILE A 490 -27.01 0.07 19.71
CA ILE A 490 -25.68 -0.03 19.12
C ILE A 490 -24.63 -0.05 20.24
N HIS A 491 -23.84 -1.11 20.29
CA HIS A 491 -22.81 -1.30 21.30
C HIS A 491 -21.57 -1.97 20.70
N GLN A 492 -20.41 -1.67 21.29
CA GLN A 492 -19.12 -2.22 20.85
C GLN A 492 -18.99 -3.69 21.26
N ALA A 493 -18.48 -4.52 20.37
CA ALA A 493 -18.00 -5.84 20.74
C ALA A 493 -16.86 -5.75 21.77
N TRP A 494 -16.67 -6.81 22.53
CA TRP A 494 -15.68 -6.90 23.59
C TRP A 494 -15.02 -8.27 23.64
N LYS A 495 -13.68 -8.27 23.70
CA LYS A 495 -12.89 -9.49 23.96
C LYS A 495 -11.72 -9.15 24.91
N PRO A 496 -11.56 -9.85 26.03
CA PRO A 496 -10.41 -9.68 26.89
C PRO A 496 -9.14 -10.20 26.18
N VAL A 497 -8.04 -9.45 26.28
CA VAL A 497 -6.77 -9.81 25.65
C VAL A 497 -5.61 -9.56 26.59
N THR A 498 -4.55 -10.36 26.43
CA THR A 498 -3.23 -10.09 27.03
C THR A 498 -2.41 -9.26 26.06
N VAL A 499 -1.82 -8.16 26.52
CA VAL A 499 -1.05 -7.24 25.67
C VAL A 499 0.44 -7.31 26.01
N PHE A 500 1.26 -7.38 24.97
CA PHE A 500 2.70 -7.15 25.03
C PHE A 500 3.03 -5.85 24.25
N LEU A 501 3.91 -5.04 24.82
CA LEU A 501 4.42 -3.81 24.20
C LEU A 501 5.94 -3.96 24.04
N ASN A 502 6.42 -3.95 22.79
CA ASN A 502 7.85 -4.17 22.47
C ASN A 502 8.42 -5.44 23.15
N GLY A 503 7.69 -6.55 23.07
CA GLY A 503 8.07 -7.82 23.70
C GLY A 503 7.93 -7.88 25.23
N LYS A 504 7.52 -6.79 25.90
CA LYS A 504 7.32 -6.75 27.36
C LYS A 504 5.85 -6.89 27.70
N TYR A 505 5.55 -7.70 28.73
CA TYR A 505 4.19 -7.83 29.25
C TYR A 505 3.63 -6.47 29.66
N TRP A 506 2.56 -6.04 29.00
CA TRP A 506 1.89 -4.75 29.27
C TRP A 506 0.65 -4.91 30.15
N GLY A 507 0.11 -6.13 30.21
CA GLY A 507 -1.01 -6.48 31.06
C GLY A 507 -2.27 -6.85 30.31
N HIS A 508 -3.35 -7.06 31.08
CA HIS A 508 -4.67 -7.29 30.54
C HIS A 508 -5.30 -6.00 30.01
N MET A 509 -5.91 -6.08 28.83
CA MET A 509 -6.73 -5.01 28.24
C MET A 509 -8.00 -5.60 27.59
N ASN A 510 -8.93 -4.73 27.23
CA ASN A 510 -10.13 -5.10 26.51
C ASN A 510 -10.00 -4.67 25.05
N LEU A 511 -9.92 -5.63 24.14
CA LEU A 511 -10.03 -5.34 22.72
C LEU A 511 -11.48 -5.01 22.38
N ARG A 512 -11.70 -3.89 21.71
CA ARG A 512 -13.02 -3.40 21.35
C ARG A 512 -13.02 -2.80 19.96
N GLU A 513 -14.18 -2.77 19.34
CA GLU A 513 -14.42 -1.91 18.18
C GLU A 513 -14.28 -0.45 18.60
N ARG A 514 -13.88 0.40 17.67
CA ARG A 514 -13.91 1.84 17.89
C ARG A 514 -15.22 2.41 17.37
N VAL A 515 -15.93 3.15 18.19
CA VAL A 515 -17.12 3.91 17.74
C VAL A 515 -16.65 5.01 16.79
N ASP A 516 -16.82 4.77 15.52
CA ASP A 516 -16.62 5.74 14.43
C ASP A 516 -17.57 5.39 13.28
N ARG A 517 -17.52 6.15 12.18
CA ARG A 517 -18.42 5.94 11.05
C ARG A 517 -18.34 4.52 10.45
N PHE A 518 -17.18 3.93 10.46
CA PHE A 518 -16.98 2.59 9.90
C PHE A 518 -17.66 1.52 10.74
N PHE A 519 -17.54 1.60 12.06
CA PHE A 519 -18.23 0.72 13.00
C PHE A 519 -19.74 0.84 12.84
N ILE A 520 -20.28 2.06 12.80
CA ILE A 520 -21.73 2.28 12.69
C ILE A 520 -22.24 1.76 11.34
N ALA A 521 -21.52 2.03 10.23
CA ALA A 521 -21.89 1.51 8.93
C ALA A 521 -21.99 -0.02 8.92
N GLN A 522 -20.97 -0.71 9.43
CA GLN A 522 -20.98 -2.17 9.48
C GLN A 522 -22.05 -2.73 10.42
N PHE A 523 -22.30 -2.07 11.56
CA PHE A 523 -23.36 -2.46 12.49
C PHE A 523 -24.75 -2.35 11.85
N GLU A 524 -24.97 -1.34 11.01
CA GLU A 524 -26.20 -1.13 10.23
C GLU A 524 -26.24 -1.96 8.92
N GLY A 525 -25.27 -2.84 8.69
CA GLY A 525 -25.20 -3.68 7.48
C GLY A 525 -24.78 -2.95 6.20
N LEU A 526 -24.21 -1.75 6.33
CA LEU A 526 -23.67 -0.98 5.22
C LEU A 526 -22.20 -1.36 4.95
N SER A 527 -21.73 -1.07 3.75
CA SER A 527 -20.32 -1.27 3.40
C SER A 527 -19.41 -0.20 4.04
N LEU A 528 -18.12 -0.50 4.15
CA LEU A 528 -17.14 0.47 4.66
C LEU A 528 -17.03 1.73 3.78
N ASP A 529 -17.32 1.62 2.49
CA ASP A 529 -17.31 2.76 1.55
C ASP A 529 -18.51 3.69 1.77
N GLN A 530 -19.64 3.15 2.24
CA GLN A 530 -20.83 3.95 2.58
C GLN A 530 -20.70 4.70 3.92
N ALA A 531 -19.67 4.43 4.69
CA ALA A 531 -19.44 5.11 5.98
C ALA A 531 -19.22 6.62 5.82
N ASP A 532 -18.84 7.09 4.64
CA ASP A 532 -18.64 8.51 4.37
C ASP A 532 -19.96 9.28 4.12
N GLU A 533 -21.08 8.58 3.93
CA GLU A 533 -22.42 9.15 3.73
C GLU A 533 -23.16 9.45 5.06
N MET A 534 -22.54 9.19 6.20
CA MET A 534 -23.19 9.27 7.52
C MET A 534 -22.86 10.57 8.24
N ASP A 535 -23.81 11.06 9.02
CA ASP A 535 -23.62 12.11 10.02
C ASP A 535 -23.54 11.48 11.42
N ILE A 536 -22.44 11.68 12.15
CA ILE A 536 -22.25 11.21 13.53
C ILE A 536 -22.12 12.41 14.45
N LEU A 537 -23.04 12.48 15.41
CA LEU A 537 -23.11 13.56 16.37
C LEU A 537 -22.85 13.04 17.78
N GLU A 538 -22.09 13.78 18.55
CA GLU A 538 -21.94 13.60 19.99
C GLU A 538 -23.03 14.35 20.76
N ALA A 539 -22.99 14.28 22.08
CA ALA A 539 -23.91 14.99 22.96
C ALA A 539 -24.05 16.47 22.56
N ASN A 540 -25.28 16.98 22.62
CA ASN A 540 -25.63 18.36 22.23
C ASN A 540 -25.48 18.70 20.74
N GLY A 541 -25.34 17.69 19.85
CA GLY A 541 -25.26 17.89 18.41
C GLY A 541 -23.92 18.44 17.93
N SER A 542 -22.83 18.27 18.70
CA SER A 542 -21.49 18.50 18.22
C SER A 542 -21.10 17.45 17.17
N VAL A 543 -20.42 17.88 16.11
CA VAL A 543 -20.09 17.01 14.99
C VAL A 543 -18.87 16.17 15.30
N ASN A 544 -19.03 14.85 15.32
CA ASN A 544 -17.92 13.89 15.32
C ASN A 544 -17.48 13.60 13.88
N PHE A 545 -18.45 13.39 12.97
CA PHE A 545 -18.23 13.19 11.55
C PHE A 545 -19.43 13.74 10.75
N GLY A 546 -19.21 14.15 9.50
CA GLY A 546 -20.25 14.68 8.61
C GLY A 546 -20.72 16.08 9.01
N SER A 547 -22.03 16.27 9.16
CA SER A 547 -22.68 17.56 9.37
C SER A 547 -23.78 17.49 10.42
N ASN A 548 -24.05 18.57 11.13
CA ASN A 548 -25.24 18.69 12.00
C ASN A 548 -26.39 19.48 11.40
N LYS A 549 -26.38 19.75 10.10
CA LYS A 549 -27.42 20.55 9.40
C LYS A 549 -28.80 19.92 9.53
N ALA A 550 -28.94 18.62 9.26
CA ALA A 550 -30.19 17.88 9.38
C ALA A 550 -30.72 17.89 10.82
N TYR A 551 -29.85 17.63 11.79
CA TYR A 551 -30.17 17.68 13.23
C TYR A 551 -30.67 19.06 13.66
N ARG A 552 -29.98 20.14 13.26
CA ARG A 552 -30.40 21.51 13.59
C ARG A 552 -31.73 21.86 12.92
N ALA A 553 -31.98 21.42 11.69
CA ALA A 553 -33.24 21.61 10.99
C ALA A 553 -34.40 20.89 11.74
N MET A 554 -34.18 19.65 12.18
CA MET A 554 -35.10 18.88 12.99
C MET A 554 -35.43 19.64 14.30
N LEU A 555 -34.42 20.07 15.06
CA LEU A 555 -34.62 20.82 16.32
C LEU A 555 -35.40 22.12 16.09
N LYS A 556 -35.16 22.82 14.97
CA LYS A 556 -35.92 24.02 14.63
C LYS A 556 -37.40 23.71 14.38
N LYS A 557 -37.73 22.61 13.71
CA LYS A 557 -39.11 22.15 13.48
C LYS A 557 -39.79 21.79 14.81
N ILE A 558 -39.13 21.04 15.67
CA ILE A 558 -39.64 20.65 17.01
C ILE A 558 -39.95 21.91 17.86
N LYS A 559 -39.00 22.85 17.91
CA LYS A 559 -39.17 24.11 18.65
C LYS A 559 -40.30 24.99 18.09
N ALA A 560 -40.61 24.92 16.82
CA ALA A 560 -41.71 25.63 16.18
C ALA A 560 -43.07 24.94 16.38
N GLY A 561 -43.15 23.83 17.13
CA GLY A 561 -44.37 23.10 17.39
C GLY A 561 -44.95 22.35 16.18
N SER A 562 -44.20 22.19 15.13
CA SER A 562 -44.62 21.37 13.96
C SER A 562 -44.57 19.88 14.35
N PRO A 563 -45.63 19.08 14.08
CA PRO A 563 -45.55 17.64 14.26
C PRO A 563 -44.42 17.08 13.38
N ALA A 564 -43.60 16.20 13.96
CA ALA A 564 -42.61 15.48 13.21
C ALA A 564 -43.35 14.59 12.17
N THR A 565 -43.41 15.02 10.93
CA THR A 565 -43.76 14.08 9.86
C THR A 565 -42.56 13.12 9.74
N ASN A 566 -42.84 11.85 10.04
CA ASN A 566 -41.86 10.76 9.85
C ASN A 566 -41.32 10.82 8.42
N PRO A 567 -39.99 10.76 8.20
CA PRO A 567 -39.43 10.72 6.86
C PRO A 567 -39.76 9.44 6.13
#